data_965542304a03774894aebb55c5dbea4d
#
_entry.id   965542304a03774894aebb55c5dbea4d
#
_cell.length_a   1.000
_cell.length_b   1.000
_cell.length_c   1.000
_cell.angle_alpha   90.00
_cell.angle_beta   90.00
_cell.angle_gamma   90.00
#
_symmetry.space_group_name_H-M   'P 1'
#
loop_
_entity.id
_entity.type
_entity.pdbx_description
1 polymer ?
#
loop_
_entity_poly.entity_id
_entity_poly.type
_entity_poly.pdbx_seq_one_letter_code
_entity_poly.pdbx_strand_id
1 'polypeptide(L)'
;LAGSLLGISIAMHLCVRWRAPYADPVLLPTAVALNGLGLAMISRLDIAYRKLEQTEYIVGFKQVAWTSIGVILCCAALFFIRDYRQLRRWDTWCMWLGIVCLVLPFIPGLGREINGSQIWIVVPGLGMSFQPAELTKVLLSIFFASYLVANRDNLALSGRRILGVHFPRWRHLMPMMVVWAASIGVLVMQKDLGTSVMIFGMFVVVLYVATNRPSWLIIGATLAIVGLALLWLLFEPVLSSHLTHVT
;
A
#
# COMPACT_ATOMS: atom_id res chain seq x y z
N LEU A 1 -13.27 18.69 -14.08
CA LEU A 1 -12.68 17.43 -13.61
C LEU A 1 -12.05 16.61 -14.74
N ALA A 2 -12.76 16.32 -15.84
CA ALA A 2 -12.21 15.55 -16.98
C ALA A 2 -11.03 16.27 -17.65
N GLY A 3 -11.15 17.57 -17.89
CA GLY A 3 -10.08 18.39 -18.49
C GLY A 3 -8.83 18.46 -17.61
N SER A 4 -9.00 18.55 -16.29
CA SER A 4 -7.87 18.54 -15.35
C SER A 4 -7.16 17.18 -15.32
N LEU A 5 -7.91 16.08 -15.33
CA LEU A 5 -7.33 14.74 -15.44
C LEU A 5 -6.52 14.57 -16.72
N LEU A 6 -7.07 15.04 -17.86
CA LEU A 6 -6.38 14.98 -19.14
C LEU A 6 -5.05 15.78 -19.10
N GLY A 7 -5.08 17.01 -18.59
CA GLY A 7 -3.89 17.84 -18.44
C GLY A 7 -2.81 17.19 -17.56
N ILE A 8 -3.21 16.64 -16.41
CA ILE A 8 -2.33 15.94 -15.49
C ILE A 8 -1.72 14.70 -16.17
N SER A 9 -2.54 13.93 -16.91
CA SER A 9 -2.09 12.73 -17.62
C SER A 9 -1.09 13.05 -18.74
N ILE A 10 -1.31 14.13 -19.49
CA ILE A 10 -0.37 14.61 -20.51
C ILE A 10 0.95 15.04 -19.86
N ALA A 11 0.89 15.82 -18.78
CA ALA A 11 2.09 16.25 -18.06
C ALA A 11 2.91 15.05 -17.56
N MET A 12 2.24 14.04 -16.97
CA MET A 12 2.90 12.81 -16.54
C MET A 12 3.48 12.04 -17.72
N HIS A 13 2.75 11.92 -18.84
CA HIS A 13 3.24 11.25 -20.04
C HIS A 13 4.52 11.91 -20.58
N LEU A 14 4.53 13.23 -20.67
CA LEU A 14 5.72 13.97 -21.12
C LEU A 14 6.91 13.77 -20.17
N CYS A 15 6.65 13.82 -18.86
CA CYS A 15 7.66 13.58 -17.83
C CYS A 15 8.28 12.17 -17.96
N VAL A 16 7.46 11.14 -18.08
CA VAL A 16 7.92 9.74 -18.24
C VAL A 16 8.69 9.57 -19.54
N ARG A 17 8.16 10.09 -20.66
CA ARG A 17 8.80 9.98 -21.97
C ARG A 17 10.19 10.64 -22.00
N TRP A 18 10.34 11.75 -21.29
CA TRP A 18 11.61 12.48 -21.24
C TRP A 18 12.62 11.85 -20.27
N ARG A 19 12.14 11.38 -19.12
CA ARG A 19 13.03 10.95 -18.03
C ARG A 19 13.21 9.45 -17.93
N ALA A 20 12.23 8.68 -18.33
CA ALA A 20 12.22 7.23 -18.27
C ALA A 20 11.73 6.62 -19.61
N PRO A 21 12.48 6.80 -20.72
CA PRO A 21 12.04 6.37 -22.06
C PRO A 21 11.86 4.84 -22.19
N TYR A 22 12.46 4.07 -21.27
CA TYR A 22 12.35 2.60 -21.23
C TYR A 22 11.30 2.11 -20.21
N ALA A 23 10.47 3.01 -19.65
CA ALA A 23 9.39 2.61 -18.78
C ALA A 23 8.37 1.75 -19.54
N ASP A 24 7.74 0.81 -18.82
CA ASP A 24 6.71 -0.05 -19.41
C ASP A 24 5.57 0.82 -19.97
N PRO A 25 5.23 0.68 -21.25
CA PRO A 25 4.22 1.49 -21.90
C PRO A 25 2.79 1.24 -21.38
N VAL A 26 2.55 0.12 -20.68
CA VAL A 26 1.22 -0.26 -20.16
C VAL A 26 0.92 0.40 -18.83
N LEU A 27 1.93 0.68 -17.99
CA LEU A 27 1.72 1.19 -16.63
C LEU A 27 0.97 2.52 -16.58
N LEU A 28 1.41 3.50 -17.38
CA LEU A 28 0.81 4.83 -17.34
C LEU A 28 -0.62 4.86 -17.90
N PRO A 29 -0.94 4.27 -19.08
CA PRO A 29 -2.31 4.20 -19.57
C PRO A 29 -3.25 3.49 -18.61
N THR A 30 -2.80 2.40 -17.98
CA THR A 30 -3.59 1.66 -16.98
C THR A 30 -3.89 2.51 -15.76
N ALA A 31 -2.89 3.20 -15.23
CA ALA A 31 -3.07 4.10 -14.09
C ALA A 31 -4.04 5.26 -14.43
N VAL A 32 -3.92 5.85 -15.61
CA VAL A 32 -4.82 6.91 -16.10
C VAL A 32 -6.24 6.38 -16.27
N ALA A 33 -6.41 5.18 -16.82
CA ALA A 33 -7.73 4.57 -17.00
C ALA A 33 -8.40 4.29 -15.65
N LEU A 34 -7.70 3.71 -14.70
CA LEU A 34 -8.21 3.44 -13.34
C LEU A 34 -8.57 4.74 -12.60
N ASN A 35 -7.71 5.76 -12.69
CA ASN A 35 -7.98 7.07 -12.08
C ASN A 35 -9.20 7.75 -12.75
N GLY A 36 -9.33 7.63 -14.07
CA GLY A 36 -10.48 8.13 -14.83
C GLY A 36 -11.80 7.48 -14.43
N LEU A 37 -11.80 6.15 -14.27
CA LEU A 37 -12.98 5.41 -13.78
C LEU A 37 -13.34 5.83 -12.35
N GLY A 38 -12.33 5.94 -11.47
CA GLY A 38 -12.53 6.40 -10.09
C GLY A 38 -13.13 7.82 -10.06
N LEU A 39 -12.60 8.75 -10.86
CA LEU A 39 -13.09 10.12 -10.91
C LEU A 39 -14.51 10.20 -11.51
N ALA A 40 -14.85 9.35 -12.49
CA ALA A 40 -16.21 9.26 -13.04
C ALA A 40 -17.22 8.81 -11.98
N MET A 41 -16.86 7.81 -11.17
CA MET A 41 -17.69 7.35 -10.04
C MET A 41 -17.87 8.44 -8.99
N ILE A 42 -16.79 9.09 -8.58
CA ILE A 42 -16.82 10.20 -7.61
C ILE A 42 -17.70 11.34 -8.14
N SER A 43 -17.56 11.69 -9.42
CA SER A 43 -18.39 12.75 -10.03
C SER A 43 -19.88 12.41 -10.01
N ARG A 44 -20.24 11.15 -10.20
CA ARG A 44 -21.61 10.66 -10.06
C ARG A 44 -22.16 10.80 -8.65
N LEU A 45 -21.34 10.44 -7.66
CA LEU A 45 -21.68 10.58 -6.25
C LEU A 45 -21.83 12.06 -5.86
N ASP A 46 -20.92 12.91 -6.30
CA ASP A 46 -20.99 14.37 -6.05
C ASP A 46 -22.29 14.98 -6.58
N ILE A 47 -22.78 14.53 -7.75
CA ILE A 47 -24.06 14.97 -8.31
C ILE A 47 -25.24 14.49 -7.42
N ALA A 48 -25.18 13.26 -6.92
CA ALA A 48 -26.20 12.72 -6.04
C ALA A 48 -26.23 13.46 -4.69
N TYR A 49 -25.08 13.71 -4.08
CA TYR A 49 -24.99 14.47 -2.82
C TYR A 49 -25.46 15.92 -2.95
N ARG A 50 -25.16 16.55 -4.09
CA ARG A 50 -25.71 17.92 -4.38
C ARG A 50 -27.22 17.93 -4.42
N LYS A 51 -27.85 16.90 -5.01
CA LYS A 51 -29.33 16.80 -5.05
C LYS A 51 -29.94 16.58 -3.66
N LEU A 52 -29.19 16.00 -2.75
CA LEU A 52 -29.59 15.76 -1.35
C LEU A 52 -29.20 16.92 -0.41
N GLU A 53 -28.67 18.04 -0.97
CA GLU A 53 -28.14 19.18 -0.21
C GLU A 53 -27.00 18.85 0.76
N GLN A 54 -26.37 17.70 0.62
CA GLN A 54 -25.24 17.22 1.43
C GLN A 54 -23.92 17.67 0.83
N THR A 55 -23.64 18.97 0.85
CA THR A 55 -22.46 19.56 0.18
C THR A 55 -21.13 19.18 0.85
N GLU A 56 -21.14 18.74 2.10
CA GLU A 56 -19.95 18.31 2.83
C GLU A 56 -19.28 17.07 2.20
N TYR A 57 -20.06 16.23 1.51
CA TYR A 57 -19.59 15.00 0.88
C TYR A 57 -19.08 15.17 -0.55
N ILE A 58 -18.96 16.40 -1.03
CA ILE A 58 -18.42 16.66 -2.37
C ILE A 58 -16.91 16.51 -2.35
N VAL A 59 -16.39 15.47 -2.99
CA VAL A 59 -14.99 15.10 -2.93
C VAL A 59 -14.22 15.12 -4.25
N GLY A 60 -14.92 15.31 -5.37
CA GLY A 60 -14.30 15.26 -6.71
C GLY A 60 -13.17 16.25 -6.91
N PHE A 61 -13.27 17.45 -6.35
CA PHE A 61 -12.18 18.45 -6.42
C PHE A 61 -10.97 18.04 -5.58
N LYS A 62 -11.23 17.49 -4.40
CA LYS A 62 -10.16 16.97 -3.50
C LYS A 62 -9.41 15.81 -4.17
N GLN A 63 -10.12 14.95 -4.91
CA GLN A 63 -9.52 13.85 -5.64
C GLN A 63 -8.55 14.34 -6.73
N VAL A 64 -8.95 15.36 -7.50
CA VAL A 64 -8.07 15.97 -8.52
C VAL A 64 -6.83 16.59 -7.86
N ALA A 65 -7.01 17.27 -6.74
CA ALA A 65 -5.87 17.84 -5.99
C ALA A 65 -4.89 16.75 -5.52
N TRP A 66 -5.38 15.65 -4.96
CA TRP A 66 -4.53 14.52 -4.56
C TRP A 66 -3.85 13.85 -5.75
N THR A 67 -4.55 13.67 -6.86
CA THR A 67 -3.95 13.15 -8.10
C THR A 67 -2.83 14.07 -8.59
N SER A 68 -3.04 15.39 -8.56
CA SER A 68 -2.00 16.37 -8.95
C SER A 68 -0.78 16.28 -8.06
N ILE A 69 -0.97 16.22 -6.73
CA ILE A 69 0.13 16.03 -5.76
C ILE A 69 0.89 14.73 -6.06
N GLY A 70 0.18 13.63 -6.28
CA GLY A 70 0.77 12.33 -6.61
C GLY A 70 1.63 12.38 -7.87
N VAL A 71 1.13 13.04 -8.94
CA VAL A 71 1.88 13.20 -10.19
C VAL A 71 3.11 14.09 -9.99
N ILE A 72 3.00 15.19 -9.25
CA ILE A 72 4.14 16.06 -8.92
C ILE A 72 5.21 15.28 -8.16
N LEU A 73 4.82 14.50 -7.14
CA LEU A 73 5.75 13.67 -6.37
C LEU A 73 6.40 12.59 -7.25
N CYS A 74 5.64 11.96 -8.15
CA CYS A 74 6.17 10.98 -9.08
C CYS A 74 7.16 11.61 -10.06
N CYS A 75 6.85 12.75 -10.64
CA CYS A 75 7.76 13.50 -11.48
C CYS A 75 9.02 13.90 -10.70
N ALA A 76 8.88 14.43 -9.49
CA ALA A 76 10.00 14.76 -8.63
C ALA A 76 10.89 13.54 -8.37
N ALA A 77 10.30 12.39 -8.05
CA ALA A 77 11.05 11.15 -7.86
C ALA A 77 11.84 10.77 -9.13
N LEU A 78 11.23 10.86 -10.32
CA LEU A 78 11.90 10.59 -11.61
C LEU A 78 13.05 11.56 -11.89
N PHE A 79 12.96 12.81 -11.44
CA PHE A 79 14.02 13.78 -11.62
C PHE A 79 15.17 13.62 -10.62
N PHE A 80 14.86 13.36 -9.35
CA PHE A 80 15.85 13.28 -8.27
C PHE A 80 16.52 11.91 -8.18
N ILE A 81 15.76 10.82 -8.41
CA ILE A 81 16.30 9.47 -8.34
C ILE A 81 16.80 9.04 -9.72
N ARG A 82 18.06 9.37 -9.99
CA ARG A 82 18.73 8.98 -11.26
C ARG A 82 19.08 7.50 -11.31
N ASP A 83 19.46 6.94 -10.18
CA ASP A 83 19.82 5.54 -10.04
C ASP A 83 19.04 4.96 -8.84
N TYR A 84 18.16 4.00 -9.11
CA TYR A 84 17.38 3.29 -8.08
C TYR A 84 18.28 2.58 -7.06
N ARG A 85 19.55 2.28 -7.42
CA ARG A 85 20.52 1.67 -6.50
C ARG A 85 20.87 2.58 -5.33
N GLN A 86 20.69 3.89 -5.47
CA GLN A 86 20.90 4.85 -4.38
C GLN A 86 19.87 4.64 -3.25
N LEU A 87 18.66 4.16 -3.58
CA LEU A 87 17.62 3.86 -2.59
C LEU A 87 18.08 2.81 -1.58
N ARG A 88 18.99 1.91 -1.96
CA ARG A 88 19.58 0.91 -1.06
C ARG A 88 20.35 1.51 0.11
N ARG A 89 20.85 2.73 -0.03
CA ARG A 89 21.56 3.44 1.05
C ARG A 89 20.61 3.94 2.14
N TRP A 90 19.31 4.02 1.79
CA TRP A 90 18.26 4.56 2.66
C TRP A 90 17.32 3.47 3.19
N ASP A 91 17.66 2.18 2.99
CA ASP A 91 16.80 1.04 3.35
C ASP A 91 16.37 1.06 4.81
N THR A 92 17.31 1.25 5.74
CA THR A 92 17.05 1.33 7.17
C THR A 92 16.18 2.54 7.53
N TRP A 93 16.41 3.69 6.88
CA TRP A 93 15.58 4.88 7.08
C TRP A 93 14.16 4.67 6.54
N CYS A 94 14.03 4.02 5.37
CA CYS A 94 12.72 3.65 4.82
C CYS A 94 11.96 2.70 5.76
N MET A 95 12.65 1.74 6.38
CA MET A 95 12.06 0.85 7.37
C MET A 95 11.48 1.63 8.56
N TRP A 96 12.32 2.44 9.21
CA TRP A 96 11.90 3.19 10.39
C TRP A 96 10.81 4.21 10.08
N LEU A 97 10.97 4.95 8.99
CA LEU A 97 9.96 5.92 8.57
C LEU A 97 8.63 5.23 8.22
N GLY A 98 8.67 4.06 7.58
CA GLY A 98 7.49 3.25 7.30
C GLY A 98 6.76 2.84 8.57
N ILE A 99 7.48 2.33 9.58
CA ILE A 99 6.88 1.95 10.87
C ILE A 99 6.32 3.18 11.59
N VAL A 100 7.06 4.29 11.62
CA VAL A 100 6.58 5.54 12.22
C VAL A 100 5.30 6.01 11.54
N CYS A 101 5.24 6.00 10.22
CA CYS A 101 4.03 6.35 9.48
C CYS A 101 2.82 5.49 9.87
N LEU A 102 3.01 4.18 10.11
CA LEU A 102 1.92 3.31 10.57
C LEU A 102 1.42 3.67 11.97
N VAL A 103 2.31 4.09 12.85
CA VAL A 103 1.95 4.42 14.24
C VAL A 103 1.38 5.84 14.36
N LEU A 104 1.65 6.70 13.40
CA LEU A 104 1.26 8.12 13.43
C LEU A 104 -0.23 8.37 13.70
N PRO A 105 -1.20 7.61 13.11
CA PRO A 105 -2.61 7.81 13.36
C PRO A 105 -3.06 7.54 14.82
N PHE A 106 -2.27 6.79 15.61
CA PHE A 106 -2.58 6.52 17.00
C PHE A 106 -2.26 7.70 17.94
N ILE A 107 -1.53 8.70 17.46
CA ILE A 107 -1.19 9.87 18.26
C ILE A 107 -2.46 10.70 18.50
N PRO A 108 -2.85 10.96 19.77
CA PRO A 108 -4.01 11.77 20.07
C PRO A 108 -3.89 13.18 19.45
N GLY A 109 -4.95 13.63 18.80
CA GLY A 109 -5.00 14.93 18.12
C GLY A 109 -4.52 14.94 16.68
N LEU A 110 -3.79 13.92 16.20
CA LEU A 110 -3.38 13.76 14.80
C LEU A 110 -4.31 12.83 14.03
N GLY A 111 -4.61 11.67 14.59
CA GLY A 111 -5.46 10.67 13.96
C GLY A 111 -6.94 10.98 14.15
N ARG A 112 -7.73 10.72 13.11
CA ARG A 112 -9.19 10.80 13.14
C ARG A 112 -9.79 9.43 12.93
N GLU A 113 -10.69 9.05 13.81
CA GLU A 113 -11.49 7.84 13.65
C GLU A 113 -12.60 8.08 12.62
N ILE A 114 -12.63 7.27 11.58
CA ILE A 114 -13.66 7.29 10.55
C ILE A 114 -14.15 5.86 10.38
N ASN A 115 -15.45 5.64 10.53
CA ASN A 115 -16.08 4.31 10.41
C ASN A 115 -15.45 3.23 11.33
N GLY A 116 -15.06 3.62 12.54
CA GLY A 116 -14.48 2.69 13.52
C GLY A 116 -13.01 2.31 13.27
N SER A 117 -12.34 2.95 12.30
CA SER A 117 -10.93 2.75 11.98
C SER A 117 -10.15 4.05 12.14
N GLN A 118 -9.02 4.01 12.85
CA GLN A 118 -8.16 5.16 13.10
C GLN A 118 -6.94 5.11 12.17
N ILE A 119 -7.18 5.40 10.86
CA ILE A 119 -6.18 5.28 9.80
C ILE A 119 -5.89 6.59 9.08
N TRP A 120 -6.66 7.64 9.38
CA TRP A 120 -6.58 8.91 8.67
C TRP A 120 -5.96 10.01 9.51
N ILE A 121 -5.12 10.82 8.89
CA ILE A 121 -4.65 12.09 9.43
C ILE A 121 -5.34 13.20 8.66
N VAL A 122 -5.95 14.13 9.38
CA VAL A 122 -6.59 15.32 8.80
C VAL A 122 -5.59 16.47 8.83
N VAL A 123 -5.36 17.09 7.67
CA VAL A 123 -4.52 18.28 7.56
C VAL A 123 -5.35 19.49 8.01
N PRO A 124 -4.99 20.16 9.13
CA PRO A 124 -5.71 21.32 9.61
C PRO A 124 -5.74 22.44 8.55
N GLY A 125 -6.90 23.06 8.37
CA GLY A 125 -7.10 24.20 7.45
C GLY A 125 -7.36 23.83 5.98
N LEU A 126 -6.97 22.64 5.49
CA LEU A 126 -7.19 22.23 4.11
C LEU A 126 -8.40 21.30 3.95
N GLY A 127 -8.92 20.75 5.04
CA GLY A 127 -10.02 19.78 5.00
C GLY A 127 -9.69 18.51 4.17
N MET A 128 -8.41 18.25 3.97
CA MET A 128 -7.90 17.08 3.26
C MET A 128 -7.46 16.04 4.28
N SER A 129 -7.73 14.77 3.99
CA SER A 129 -7.27 13.64 4.81
C SER A 129 -6.21 12.86 4.05
N PHE A 130 -5.20 12.40 4.77
CA PHE A 130 -4.10 11.58 4.26
C PHE A 130 -4.03 10.28 5.05
N GLN A 131 -3.82 9.16 4.36
CA GLN A 131 -3.60 7.86 4.99
C GLN A 131 -2.09 7.54 4.98
N PRO A 132 -1.40 7.55 6.13
CA PRO A 132 0.05 7.30 6.18
C PRO A 132 0.44 5.91 5.71
N ALA A 133 -0.46 4.93 5.81
CA ALA A 133 -0.24 3.57 5.31
C ALA A 133 0.05 3.51 3.81
N GLU A 134 -0.44 4.48 3.00
CA GLU A 134 -0.13 4.58 1.58
C GLU A 134 1.37 4.85 1.35
N LEU A 135 1.96 5.75 2.14
CA LEU A 135 3.39 6.02 2.11
C LEU A 135 4.20 4.83 2.65
N THR A 136 3.70 4.17 3.69
CA THR A 136 4.34 2.99 4.27
C THR A 136 4.52 1.88 3.24
N LYS A 137 3.54 1.62 2.38
CA LYS A 137 3.65 0.60 1.33
C LYS A 137 4.85 0.84 0.42
N VAL A 138 5.09 2.09 0.04
CA VAL A 138 6.25 2.47 -0.78
C VAL A 138 7.55 2.30 0.00
N LEU A 139 7.61 2.79 1.24
CA LEU A 139 8.80 2.72 2.08
C LEU A 139 9.20 1.29 2.41
N LEU A 140 8.24 0.45 2.79
CA LEU A 140 8.50 -0.96 3.08
C LEU A 140 8.86 -1.75 1.82
N SER A 141 8.32 -1.42 0.64
CA SER A 141 8.72 -2.07 -0.62
C SER A 141 10.20 -1.79 -0.94
N ILE A 142 10.66 -0.57 -0.72
CA ILE A 142 12.08 -0.18 -0.87
C ILE A 142 12.95 -0.96 0.12
N PHE A 143 12.55 -1.00 1.38
CA PHE A 143 13.27 -1.76 2.41
C PHE A 143 13.36 -3.25 2.06
N PHE A 144 12.23 -3.90 1.76
CA PHE A 144 12.21 -5.33 1.45
C PHE A 144 13.05 -5.66 0.21
N ALA A 145 12.91 -4.88 -0.87
CA ALA A 145 13.70 -5.08 -2.07
C ALA A 145 15.19 -4.91 -1.80
N SER A 146 15.58 -3.87 -1.08
CA SER A 146 16.98 -3.58 -0.74
C SER A 146 17.60 -4.66 0.12
N TYR A 147 16.86 -5.11 1.15
CA TYR A 147 17.28 -6.17 2.07
C TYR A 147 17.48 -7.50 1.34
N LEU A 148 16.54 -7.86 0.46
CA LEU A 148 16.62 -9.11 -0.31
C LEU A 148 17.76 -9.11 -1.32
N VAL A 149 18.01 -7.99 -1.98
CA VAL A 149 19.16 -7.84 -2.89
C VAL A 149 20.47 -7.98 -2.11
N ALA A 150 20.56 -7.39 -0.91
CA ALA A 150 21.74 -7.49 -0.06
C ALA A 150 22.03 -8.90 0.43
N ASN A 151 20.99 -9.73 0.65
CA ASN A 151 21.09 -11.07 1.21
C ASN A 151 20.79 -12.17 0.18
N ARG A 152 20.73 -11.85 -1.11
CA ARG A 152 20.31 -12.78 -2.18
C ARG A 152 21.11 -14.09 -2.18
N ASP A 153 22.44 -14.02 -2.07
CA ASP A 153 23.31 -15.18 -2.11
C ASP A 153 23.11 -16.08 -0.88
N ASN A 154 22.94 -15.49 0.28
CA ASN A 154 22.65 -16.20 1.51
C ASN A 154 21.28 -16.89 1.50
N LEU A 155 20.31 -16.30 0.82
CA LEU A 155 18.96 -16.85 0.67
C LEU A 155 18.89 -17.94 -0.41
N ALA A 156 19.73 -17.85 -1.45
CA ALA A 156 19.77 -18.81 -2.55
C ALA A 156 20.58 -20.08 -2.19
N LEU A 157 21.72 -19.93 -1.51
CA LEU A 157 22.71 -21.00 -1.32
C LEU A 157 22.52 -21.85 -0.06
N SER A 158 21.81 -21.38 0.95
CA SER A 158 21.81 -22.01 2.29
C SER A 158 20.44 -22.55 2.71
N GLY A 159 19.87 -23.52 1.98
CA GLY A 159 18.56 -24.05 2.35
C GLY A 159 18.58 -25.49 2.87
N ARG A 160 17.85 -25.79 3.96
CA ARG A 160 17.43 -27.15 4.33
C ARG A 160 16.23 -27.55 3.45
N ARG A 161 16.22 -28.77 2.90
CA ARG A 161 15.04 -29.36 2.28
C ARG A 161 14.11 -29.89 3.37
N ILE A 162 12.92 -29.32 3.47
CA ILE A 162 11.85 -29.82 4.34
C ILE A 162 10.64 -30.09 3.45
N LEU A 163 10.16 -31.33 3.41
CA LEU A 163 9.02 -31.76 2.57
C LEU A 163 9.17 -31.39 1.07
N GLY A 164 10.38 -31.47 0.51
CA GLY A 164 10.63 -31.12 -0.87
C GLY A 164 10.80 -29.63 -1.17
N VAL A 165 10.55 -28.75 -0.19
CA VAL A 165 10.68 -27.30 -0.26
C VAL A 165 12.02 -26.87 0.32
N HIS A 166 12.76 -26.03 -0.40
CA HIS A 166 14.00 -25.46 0.10
C HIS A 166 13.69 -24.21 0.91
N PHE A 167 13.91 -24.28 2.23
CA PHE A 167 13.79 -23.13 3.11
C PHE A 167 15.16 -22.47 3.27
N PRO A 168 15.27 -21.14 3.06
CA PRO A 168 16.48 -20.41 3.39
C PRO A 168 16.71 -20.42 4.91
N ARG A 169 17.93 -20.15 5.34
CA ARG A 169 18.23 -20.04 6.77
C ARG A 169 17.43 -18.93 7.41
N TRP A 170 16.63 -19.25 8.41
CA TRP A 170 15.77 -18.34 9.18
C TRP A 170 16.49 -17.07 9.63
N ARG A 171 17.76 -17.19 9.99
CA ARG A 171 18.57 -16.05 10.46
C ARG A 171 18.62 -14.88 9.48
N HIS A 172 18.59 -15.15 8.17
CA HIS A 172 18.64 -14.10 7.15
C HIS A 172 17.27 -13.57 6.78
N LEU A 173 16.19 -14.27 7.11
CA LEU A 173 14.82 -13.81 6.92
C LEU A 173 14.27 -13.05 8.15
N MET A 174 14.78 -13.36 9.34
CA MET A 174 14.24 -12.83 10.60
C MET A 174 14.07 -11.31 10.63
N PRO A 175 15.05 -10.48 10.28
CA PRO A 175 14.87 -9.03 10.36
C PRO A 175 13.70 -8.54 9.49
N MET A 176 13.60 -9.09 8.29
CA MET A 176 12.52 -8.74 7.35
C MET A 176 11.15 -9.25 7.83
N MET A 177 11.11 -10.48 8.40
CA MET A 177 9.92 -11.07 8.99
C MET A 177 9.41 -10.27 10.20
N VAL A 178 10.33 -9.77 11.03
CA VAL A 178 9.97 -8.95 12.21
C VAL A 178 9.34 -7.63 11.77
N VAL A 179 9.93 -6.93 10.81
CA VAL A 179 9.38 -5.68 10.28
C VAL A 179 8.01 -5.93 9.63
N TRP A 180 7.88 -6.99 8.86
CA TRP A 180 6.63 -7.39 8.23
C TRP A 180 5.55 -7.72 9.28
N ALA A 181 5.86 -8.56 10.27
CA ALA A 181 4.91 -8.93 11.32
C ALA A 181 4.51 -7.73 12.18
N ALA A 182 5.46 -6.85 12.52
CA ALA A 182 5.17 -5.62 13.23
C ALA A 182 4.22 -4.71 12.44
N SER A 183 4.46 -4.56 11.13
CA SER A 183 3.60 -3.75 10.26
C SER A 183 2.17 -4.29 10.17
N ILE A 184 2.02 -5.60 10.00
CA ILE A 184 0.69 -6.24 10.00
C ILE A 184 0.03 -6.11 11.38
N GLY A 185 0.78 -6.31 12.47
CA GLY A 185 0.25 -6.15 13.83
C GLY A 185 -0.34 -4.75 14.07
N VAL A 186 0.36 -3.71 13.65
CA VAL A 186 -0.13 -2.33 13.74
C VAL A 186 -1.40 -2.13 12.90
N LEU A 187 -1.44 -2.64 11.66
CA LEU A 187 -2.59 -2.53 10.77
C LEU A 187 -3.83 -3.28 11.28
N VAL A 188 -3.62 -4.45 11.89
CA VAL A 188 -4.70 -5.19 12.56
C VAL A 188 -5.27 -4.39 13.73
N MET A 189 -4.42 -3.74 14.54
CA MET A 189 -4.86 -2.84 15.60
C MET A 189 -5.65 -1.64 15.05
N GLN A 190 -5.29 -1.14 13.87
CA GLN A 190 -6.01 -0.07 13.15
C GLN A 190 -7.32 -0.55 12.52
N LYS A 191 -7.61 -1.85 12.56
CA LYS A 191 -8.74 -2.50 11.84
C LYS A 191 -8.68 -2.29 10.32
N ASP A 192 -7.47 -2.15 9.76
CA ASP A 192 -7.22 -1.99 8.33
C ASP A 192 -6.77 -3.34 7.72
N LEU A 193 -7.72 -4.24 7.54
CA LEU A 193 -7.48 -5.55 6.95
C LEU A 193 -7.08 -5.44 5.46
N GLY A 194 -7.61 -4.45 4.74
CA GLY A 194 -7.30 -4.25 3.33
C GLY A 194 -5.82 -3.96 3.10
N THR A 195 -5.27 -3.00 3.82
CA THR A 195 -3.84 -2.66 3.74
C THR A 195 -2.96 -3.80 4.29
N SER A 196 -3.43 -4.52 5.32
CA SER A 196 -2.72 -5.70 5.85
C SER A 196 -2.51 -6.77 4.77
N VAL A 197 -3.57 -7.11 4.02
CA VAL A 197 -3.50 -8.09 2.91
C VAL A 197 -2.59 -7.58 1.78
N MET A 198 -2.61 -6.29 1.47
CA MET A 198 -1.72 -5.70 0.47
C MET A 198 -0.24 -5.79 0.88
N ILE A 199 0.11 -5.45 2.12
CA ILE A 199 1.49 -5.55 2.62
C ILE A 199 1.92 -7.01 2.70
N PHE A 200 1.02 -7.91 3.09
CA PHE A 200 1.27 -9.35 3.05
C PHE A 200 1.59 -9.82 1.63
N GLY A 201 0.72 -9.50 0.66
CA GLY A 201 0.90 -9.89 -0.73
C GLY A 201 2.18 -9.33 -1.34
N MET A 202 2.48 -8.06 -1.07
CA MET A 202 3.73 -7.41 -1.49
C MET A 202 4.95 -8.16 -0.95
N PHE A 203 4.96 -8.52 0.32
CA PHE A 203 6.04 -9.28 0.94
C PHE A 203 6.26 -10.64 0.26
N VAL A 204 5.19 -11.40 0.02
CA VAL A 204 5.25 -12.71 -0.65
C VAL A 204 5.77 -12.59 -2.09
N VAL A 205 5.27 -11.59 -2.83
CA VAL A 205 5.69 -11.34 -4.22
C VAL A 205 7.17 -10.94 -4.28
N VAL A 206 7.61 -10.04 -3.40
CA VAL A 206 9.03 -9.62 -3.36
C VAL A 206 9.95 -10.78 -3.00
N LEU A 207 9.54 -11.66 -2.07
CA LEU A 207 10.26 -12.90 -1.77
C LEU A 207 10.34 -13.83 -2.98
N TYR A 208 9.23 -14.01 -3.69
CA TYR A 208 9.19 -14.83 -4.89
C TYR A 208 10.14 -14.29 -5.97
N VAL A 209 10.05 -13.00 -6.28
CA VAL A 209 10.90 -12.35 -7.29
C VAL A 209 12.38 -12.44 -6.93
N ALA A 210 12.73 -12.23 -5.66
CA ALA A 210 14.12 -12.26 -5.21
C ALA A 210 14.73 -13.66 -5.20
N THR A 211 13.94 -14.69 -4.88
CA THR A 211 14.41 -16.07 -4.73
C THR A 211 14.16 -16.94 -5.97
N ASN A 212 13.28 -16.49 -6.88
CA ASN A 212 12.78 -17.22 -8.03
C ASN A 212 12.23 -18.62 -7.68
N ARG A 213 11.56 -18.73 -6.52
CA ARG A 213 11.00 -19.99 -6.00
C ARG A 213 9.49 -19.89 -5.83
N PRO A 214 8.70 -20.65 -6.62
CA PRO A 214 7.23 -20.62 -6.55
C PRO A 214 6.69 -21.12 -5.20
N SER A 215 7.51 -21.83 -4.41
CA SER A 215 7.15 -22.28 -3.06
C SER A 215 6.67 -21.12 -2.17
N TRP A 216 7.21 -19.91 -2.34
CA TRP A 216 6.79 -18.75 -1.55
C TRP A 216 5.37 -18.30 -1.85
N LEU A 217 4.93 -18.42 -3.12
CA LEU A 217 3.55 -18.12 -3.50
C LEU A 217 2.58 -19.14 -2.88
N ILE A 218 2.97 -20.43 -2.87
CA ILE A 218 2.15 -21.49 -2.26
C ILE A 218 2.04 -21.27 -0.76
N ILE A 219 3.16 -21.02 -0.08
CA ILE A 219 3.17 -20.73 1.37
C ILE A 219 2.35 -19.47 1.67
N GLY A 220 2.53 -18.41 0.90
CA GLY A 220 1.78 -17.17 1.06
C GLY A 220 0.29 -17.38 0.86
N ALA A 221 -0.12 -18.05 -0.20
CA ALA A 221 -1.52 -18.36 -0.45
C ALA A 221 -2.14 -19.22 0.69
N THR A 222 -1.42 -20.23 1.16
CA THR A 222 -1.87 -21.07 2.27
C THR A 222 -2.04 -20.26 3.55
N LEU A 223 -1.05 -19.42 3.90
CA LEU A 223 -1.13 -18.54 5.07
C LEU A 223 -2.27 -17.51 4.96
N ALA A 224 -2.51 -16.97 3.77
CA ALA A 224 -3.63 -16.06 3.53
C ALA A 224 -4.98 -16.75 3.74
N ILE A 225 -5.16 -17.95 3.18
CA ILE A 225 -6.39 -18.73 3.33
C ILE A 225 -6.61 -19.09 4.80
N VAL A 226 -5.59 -19.59 5.49
CA VAL A 226 -5.68 -19.94 6.93
C VAL A 226 -5.98 -18.68 7.76
N GLY A 227 -5.31 -17.57 7.49
CA GLY A 227 -5.55 -16.31 8.19
C GLY A 227 -6.98 -15.79 8.00
N LEU A 228 -7.50 -15.83 6.78
CA LEU A 228 -8.89 -15.47 6.48
C LEU A 228 -9.90 -16.41 7.14
N ALA A 229 -9.62 -17.73 7.13
CA ALA A 229 -10.48 -18.72 7.79
C ALA A 229 -10.50 -18.50 9.32
N LEU A 230 -9.36 -18.22 9.94
CA LEU A 230 -9.28 -17.89 11.37
C LEU A 230 -10.02 -16.61 11.70
N LEU A 231 -9.89 -15.56 10.88
CA LEU A 231 -10.64 -14.33 11.05
C LEU A 231 -12.15 -14.60 10.95
N TRP A 232 -12.58 -15.37 9.96
CA TRP A 232 -13.98 -15.76 9.81
C TRP A 232 -14.51 -16.47 11.08
N LEU A 233 -13.80 -17.49 11.56
CA LEU A 233 -14.17 -18.25 12.76
C LEU A 233 -14.21 -17.40 14.03
N LEU A 234 -13.33 -16.41 14.16
CA LEU A 234 -13.30 -15.52 15.31
C LEU A 234 -14.40 -14.44 15.26
N PHE A 235 -14.80 -14.01 14.07
CA PHE A 235 -15.82 -12.96 13.91
C PHE A 235 -17.24 -13.51 13.71
N GLU A 236 -17.42 -14.77 13.35
CA GLU A 236 -18.74 -15.40 13.18
C GLU A 236 -19.62 -15.27 14.44
N PRO A 237 -19.13 -15.55 15.68
CA PRO A 237 -19.97 -15.40 16.87
C PRO A 237 -20.36 -13.95 17.16
N VAL A 238 -19.58 -12.98 16.72
CA VAL A 238 -19.89 -11.54 16.88
C VAL A 238 -20.94 -11.12 15.84
N LEU A 239 -20.85 -11.60 14.60
CA LEU A 239 -21.84 -11.31 13.56
C LEU A 239 -23.20 -11.97 13.86
N SER A 240 -23.19 -13.21 14.32
CA SER A 240 -24.42 -13.93 14.66
C SER A 240 -25.15 -13.30 15.84
N SER A 241 -24.44 -12.80 16.85
CA SER A 241 -25.05 -12.10 17.99
C SER A 241 -25.74 -10.79 17.59
N HIS A 242 -25.20 -10.06 16.58
CA HIS A 242 -25.83 -8.84 16.07
C HIS A 242 -27.06 -9.11 15.19
N LEU A 243 -27.10 -10.23 14.47
CA LEU A 243 -28.23 -10.59 13.62
C LEU A 243 -29.42 -11.13 14.43
N THR A 244 -29.18 -11.79 15.57
CA THR A 244 -30.24 -12.27 16.47
C THR A 244 -30.91 -11.16 17.30
N HIS A 245 -30.32 -9.98 17.40
CA HIS A 245 -30.95 -8.83 18.08
C HIS A 245 -31.76 -7.93 17.14
N VAL A 246 -31.80 -8.21 15.84
CA VAL A 246 -32.55 -7.41 14.83
C VAL A 246 -33.84 -8.13 14.36
N THR A 247 -34.08 -9.37 14.80
CA THR A 247 -35.34 -10.11 14.62
C THR A 247 -36.14 -10.13 15.91
#